data_b71112cc17ed3c50f7c82570b24dc181
#
_entry.id   b71112cc17ed3c50f7c82570b24dc181
#
_cell.length_a   1.000
_cell.length_b   1.000
_cell.length_c   1.000
_cell.angle_alpha   90.00
_cell.angle_beta   90.00
_cell.angle_gamma   90.00
#
_symmetry.space_group_name_H-M   'P 1'
#
loop_
_entity.id
_entity.type
_entity.pdbx_description
1 polymer ?
#
loop_
_entity_poly.entity_id
_entity_poly.type
_entity_poly.pdbx_seq_one_letter_code
_entity_poly.pdbx_strand_id
1 'polypeptide(L)'
;MAASVEVRVPLLDDELVDLVAKLPGNLRVTRAETKRVLRRAVRGRIPSAILSRPKAPFAAPIRSWMGDGCLPMIQDLLAPSRIRSRGLVDPAMVERMVMEQNRGEQDHSLRLWALLTLEVWMQEFIDDAKQSSAEDELPVSIQSGGAL
;
A
#
# COMPACT_ATOMS: atom_id res chain seq x y z
N MET A 1 16.68 -1.05 2.14
CA MET A 1 18.06 -1.57 2.16
C MET A 1 18.18 -3.04 1.74
N ALA A 2 17.09 -3.75 1.53
CA ALA A 2 17.11 -5.17 1.11
C ALA A 2 17.88 -5.44 -0.21
N ALA A 3 17.96 -4.46 -1.11
CA ALA A 3 18.70 -4.53 -2.37
C ALA A 3 20.04 -3.77 -2.34
N SER A 4 20.57 -3.44 -1.17
CA SER A 4 21.82 -2.65 -0.98
C SER A 4 21.79 -1.27 -1.68
N VAL A 5 20.60 -0.73 -1.94
CA VAL A 5 20.42 0.59 -2.53
C VAL A 5 19.98 1.57 -1.45
N GLU A 6 20.73 2.66 -1.28
CA GLU A 6 20.35 3.77 -0.42
C GLU A 6 19.59 4.83 -1.23
N VAL A 7 18.40 5.19 -0.75
CA VAL A 7 17.59 6.28 -1.35
C VAL A 7 17.77 7.53 -0.51
N ARG A 8 18.28 8.60 -1.12
CA ARG A 8 18.38 9.93 -0.51
C ARG A 8 17.45 10.91 -1.22
N VAL A 9 16.76 11.74 -0.46
CA VAL A 9 15.85 12.77 -0.99
C VAL A 9 16.52 14.14 -0.85
N PRO A 10 17.04 14.74 -1.92
CA PRO A 10 17.80 15.99 -1.83
C PRO A 10 17.04 17.16 -1.21
N LEU A 11 15.70 17.16 -1.31
CA LEU A 11 14.86 18.21 -0.73
C LEU A 11 14.54 18.00 0.76
N LEU A 12 15.05 16.93 1.37
CA LEU A 12 14.99 16.65 2.81
C LEU A 12 16.37 16.72 3.48
N ASP A 13 17.31 17.43 2.86
CA ASP A 13 18.57 17.78 3.45
C ASP A 13 18.36 18.68 4.69
N ASP A 14 19.08 18.40 5.79
CA ASP A 14 18.87 19.05 7.08
C ASP A 14 19.06 20.56 7.01
N GLU A 15 20.08 21.04 6.29
CA GLU A 15 20.34 22.48 6.12
C GLU A 15 19.18 23.16 5.36
N LEU A 16 18.67 22.48 4.33
CA LEU A 16 17.53 22.98 3.56
C LEU A 16 16.25 22.99 4.38
N VAL A 17 16.01 21.96 5.17
CA VAL A 17 14.85 21.89 6.08
C VAL A 17 14.91 22.99 7.12
N ASP A 18 16.05 23.20 7.75
CA ASP A 18 16.27 24.27 8.73
C ASP A 18 16.08 25.67 8.14
N LEU A 19 16.59 25.89 6.93
CA LEU A 19 16.37 27.14 6.21
C LEU A 19 14.88 27.38 5.95
N VAL A 20 14.19 26.39 5.41
CA VAL A 20 12.76 26.51 5.06
C VAL A 20 11.89 26.63 6.31
N ALA A 21 12.23 25.97 7.40
CA ALA A 21 11.49 26.07 8.66
C ALA A 21 11.48 27.48 9.24
N LYS A 22 12.57 28.26 9.06
CA LYS A 22 12.72 29.65 9.50
C LYS A 22 11.93 30.65 8.66
N LEU A 23 11.45 30.25 7.46
CA LEU A 23 10.70 31.14 6.58
C LEU A 23 9.27 31.38 7.09
N PRO A 24 8.74 32.60 6.96
CA PRO A 24 7.32 32.88 7.22
C PRO A 24 6.38 31.97 6.42
N GLY A 25 5.25 31.58 7.01
CA GLY A 25 4.29 30.66 6.40
C GLY A 25 3.78 31.11 5.03
N ASN A 26 3.54 32.41 4.85
CA ASN A 26 3.08 33.00 3.59
C ASN A 26 4.10 32.92 2.44
N LEU A 27 5.37 32.73 2.74
CA LEU A 27 6.40 32.44 1.73
C LEU A 27 6.41 30.97 1.31
N ARG A 28 5.99 30.06 2.19
CA ARG A 28 5.97 28.61 1.94
C ARG A 28 4.71 28.18 1.19
N VAL A 29 3.55 28.68 1.64
CA VAL A 29 2.24 28.28 1.12
C VAL A 29 1.24 29.44 1.21
N THR A 30 0.34 29.53 0.23
CA THR A 30 -0.86 30.36 0.25
C THR A 30 -2.07 29.52 -0.15
N ARG A 31 -3.28 30.06 -0.06
CA ARG A 31 -4.49 29.38 -0.55
C ARG A 31 -4.40 29.01 -2.03
N ALA A 32 -3.74 29.85 -2.84
CA ALA A 32 -3.63 29.69 -4.28
C ALA A 32 -2.39 28.88 -4.72
N GLU A 33 -1.32 28.87 -3.90
CA GLU A 33 -0.03 28.32 -4.34
C GLU A 33 0.66 27.55 -3.21
N THR A 34 0.99 26.29 -3.49
CA THR A 34 1.86 25.45 -2.64
C THR A 34 3.29 25.46 -3.15
N LYS A 35 4.27 25.12 -2.30
CA LYS A 35 5.70 25.06 -2.66
C LYS A 35 6.24 26.37 -3.24
N ARG A 36 5.75 27.49 -2.76
CA ARG A 36 5.98 28.83 -3.34
C ARG A 36 7.45 29.21 -3.46
N VAL A 37 8.23 29.00 -2.41
CA VAL A 37 9.68 29.28 -2.44
C VAL A 37 10.39 28.43 -3.47
N LEU A 38 10.10 27.11 -3.47
CA LEU A 38 10.70 26.20 -4.45
C LEU A 38 10.37 26.62 -5.90
N ARG A 39 9.09 26.91 -6.18
CA ARG A 39 8.67 27.37 -7.53
C ARG A 39 9.39 28.65 -7.94
N ARG A 40 9.64 29.57 -7.01
CA ARG A 40 10.40 30.79 -7.29
C ARG A 40 11.89 30.53 -7.52
N ALA A 41 12.51 29.67 -6.72
CA ALA A 41 13.92 29.34 -6.81
C ALA A 41 14.28 28.66 -8.13
N VAL A 42 13.37 27.82 -8.69
CA VAL A 42 13.61 27.11 -9.93
C VAL A 42 13.06 27.82 -11.18
N ARG A 43 12.45 29.00 -11.01
CA ARG A 43 11.95 29.80 -12.15
C ARG A 43 13.10 30.16 -13.10
N GLY A 44 12.89 29.93 -14.38
CA GLY A 44 13.93 30.11 -15.41
C GLY A 44 14.93 28.94 -15.53
N ARG A 45 14.90 27.99 -14.60
CA ARG A 45 15.76 26.79 -14.64
C ARG A 45 15.03 25.55 -15.17
N ILE A 46 13.70 25.54 -15.06
CA ILE A 46 12.85 24.47 -15.60
C ILE A 46 11.74 25.09 -16.47
N PRO A 47 11.18 24.33 -17.42
CA PRO A 47 10.10 24.81 -18.29
C PRO A 47 8.88 25.28 -17.48
N SER A 48 8.27 26.37 -17.95
CA SER A 48 7.09 26.98 -17.28
C SER A 48 5.90 26.01 -17.19
N ALA A 49 5.73 25.13 -18.17
CA ALA A 49 4.71 24.08 -18.16
C ALA A 49 4.84 23.12 -16.96
N ILE A 50 6.07 22.84 -16.49
CA ILE A 50 6.30 22.05 -15.27
C ILE A 50 5.96 22.84 -14.02
N LEU A 51 6.32 24.14 -13.99
CA LEU A 51 6.01 25.01 -12.85
C LEU A 51 4.51 25.22 -12.63
N SER A 52 3.73 25.32 -13.72
CA SER A 52 2.28 25.53 -13.68
C SER A 52 1.48 24.23 -13.53
N ARG A 53 2.13 23.07 -13.66
CA ARG A 53 1.45 21.78 -13.59
C ARG A 53 0.74 21.61 -12.24
N PRO A 54 -0.56 21.26 -12.22
CA PRO A 54 -1.26 20.95 -10.99
C PRO A 54 -0.66 19.72 -10.32
N LYS A 55 -0.82 19.62 -8.99
CA LYS A 55 -0.40 18.43 -8.25
C LYS A 55 -1.20 17.22 -8.75
N ALA A 56 -0.49 16.26 -9.33
CA ALA A 56 -1.06 14.95 -9.62
C ALA A 56 -0.53 13.96 -8.57
N PRO A 57 -1.37 13.18 -7.91
CA PRO A 57 -0.92 12.09 -7.07
C PRO A 57 -0.26 11.01 -7.95
N PHE A 58 0.74 10.32 -7.42
CA PHE A 58 1.20 9.08 -8.01
C PHE A 58 0.18 8.00 -7.61
N ALA A 59 -0.79 7.78 -8.49
CA ALA A 59 -1.83 6.78 -8.29
C ALA A 59 -1.59 5.62 -9.25
N ALA A 60 -1.44 4.41 -8.70
CA ALA A 60 -1.57 3.21 -9.49
C ALA A 60 -2.98 3.14 -10.10
N PRO A 61 -3.15 2.61 -11.32
CA PRO A 61 -4.45 2.54 -12.00
C PRO A 61 -5.34 1.42 -11.41
N ILE A 62 -5.54 1.44 -10.10
CA ILE A 62 -6.28 0.41 -9.34
C ILE A 62 -7.68 0.19 -9.92
N ARG A 63 -8.37 1.26 -10.29
CA ARG A 63 -9.72 1.15 -10.89
C ARG A 63 -9.72 0.33 -12.17
N SER A 64 -8.71 0.53 -13.02
CA SER A 64 -8.56 -0.26 -14.25
C SER A 64 -8.23 -1.72 -13.96
N TRP A 65 -7.38 -1.97 -12.98
CA TRP A 65 -7.02 -3.34 -12.58
C TRP A 65 -8.20 -4.09 -11.98
N MET A 66 -9.03 -3.41 -11.19
CA MET A 66 -10.20 -4.01 -10.53
C MET A 66 -11.38 -4.25 -11.49
N GLY A 67 -11.35 -3.70 -12.72
CA GLY A 67 -12.39 -3.92 -13.72
C GLY A 67 -12.39 -5.36 -14.24
N ASP A 68 -11.36 -5.74 -15.00
CA ASP A 68 -11.36 -7.02 -15.73
C ASP A 68 -10.29 -8.00 -15.26
N GLY A 69 -9.19 -7.52 -14.66
CA GLY A 69 -8.01 -8.35 -14.37
C GLY A 69 -8.01 -9.01 -13.00
N CYS A 70 -8.65 -8.44 -12.01
CA CYS A 70 -8.57 -8.90 -10.61
C CYS A 70 -9.74 -9.78 -10.17
N LEU A 71 -10.74 -10.01 -11.01
CA LEU A 71 -11.93 -10.77 -10.62
C LEU A 71 -11.62 -12.19 -10.11
N PRO A 72 -10.76 -13.00 -10.76
CA PRO A 72 -10.39 -14.31 -10.23
C PRO A 72 -9.69 -14.23 -8.85
N MET A 73 -8.81 -13.26 -8.69
CA MET A 73 -8.11 -13.00 -7.41
C MET A 73 -9.10 -12.58 -6.31
N ILE A 74 -10.07 -11.75 -6.63
CA ILE A 74 -11.13 -11.33 -5.69
C ILE A 74 -11.94 -12.54 -5.25
N GLN A 75 -12.35 -13.40 -6.19
CA GLN A 75 -13.15 -14.59 -5.90
C GLN A 75 -12.40 -15.61 -5.03
N ASP A 76 -11.10 -15.74 -5.19
CA ASP A 76 -10.27 -16.64 -4.38
C ASP A 76 -9.94 -16.01 -3.01
N LEU A 77 -9.29 -14.84 -3.00
CA LEU A 77 -8.76 -14.25 -1.77
C LEU A 77 -9.83 -13.63 -0.88
N LEU A 78 -10.94 -13.15 -1.45
CA LEU A 78 -12.07 -12.60 -0.70
C LEU A 78 -13.27 -13.56 -0.66
N ALA A 79 -13.04 -14.87 -0.81
CA ALA A 79 -14.10 -15.88 -0.67
C ALA A 79 -14.78 -15.76 0.71
N PRO A 80 -16.11 -15.92 0.81
CA PRO A 80 -16.85 -15.75 2.06
C PRO A 80 -16.34 -16.63 3.22
N SER A 81 -15.88 -17.84 2.89
CA SER A 81 -15.26 -18.75 3.87
C SER A 81 -13.98 -18.18 4.47
N ARG A 82 -13.12 -17.59 3.64
CA ARG A 82 -11.86 -16.99 4.04
C ARG A 82 -12.09 -15.72 4.86
N ILE A 83 -12.95 -14.83 4.40
CA ILE A 83 -13.32 -13.62 5.15
C ILE A 83 -13.90 -13.98 6.53
N ARG A 84 -14.74 -15.02 6.60
CA ARG A 84 -15.31 -15.49 7.87
C ARG A 84 -14.24 -16.04 8.79
N SER A 85 -13.28 -16.80 8.29
CA SER A 85 -12.19 -17.36 9.11
C SER A 85 -11.25 -16.28 9.66
N ARG A 86 -11.07 -15.16 8.93
CA ARG A 86 -10.31 -14.01 9.43
C ARG A 86 -11.03 -13.26 10.54
N GLY A 87 -12.35 -13.16 10.48
CA GLY A 87 -13.18 -12.50 11.51
C GLY A 87 -12.99 -10.98 11.60
N LEU A 88 -12.41 -10.32 10.58
CA LEU A 88 -12.09 -8.89 10.60
C LEU A 88 -13.19 -8.01 10.01
N VAL A 89 -13.90 -8.55 9.02
CA VAL A 89 -14.95 -7.83 8.29
C VAL A 89 -16.15 -8.73 8.05
N ASP A 90 -17.32 -8.14 7.85
CA ASP A 90 -18.55 -8.87 7.55
C ASP A 90 -18.49 -9.45 6.12
N PRO A 91 -18.58 -10.79 5.96
CA PRO A 91 -18.61 -11.43 4.64
C PRO A 91 -19.72 -10.91 3.73
N ALA A 92 -20.91 -10.64 4.27
CA ALA A 92 -22.04 -10.14 3.48
C ALA A 92 -21.78 -8.74 2.91
N MET A 93 -21.04 -7.91 3.66
CA MET A 93 -20.62 -6.60 3.15
C MET A 93 -19.62 -6.74 2.00
N VAL A 94 -18.65 -7.66 2.10
CA VAL A 94 -17.66 -7.90 1.05
C VAL A 94 -18.34 -8.43 -0.21
N GLU A 95 -19.22 -9.42 -0.09
CA GLU A 95 -19.99 -9.95 -1.23
C GLU A 95 -20.82 -8.86 -1.94
N ARG A 96 -21.48 -7.99 -1.18
CA ARG A 96 -22.21 -6.87 -1.73
C ARG A 96 -21.29 -5.91 -2.50
N MET A 97 -20.15 -5.53 -1.94
CA MET A 97 -19.18 -4.66 -2.63
C MET A 97 -18.69 -5.28 -3.94
N VAL A 98 -18.43 -6.58 -3.97
CA VAL A 98 -18.02 -7.31 -5.18
C VAL A 98 -19.14 -7.30 -6.22
N MET A 99 -20.38 -7.55 -5.81
CA MET A 99 -21.53 -7.52 -6.73
C MET A 99 -21.78 -6.13 -7.32
N GLU A 100 -21.77 -5.08 -6.49
CA GLU A 100 -21.97 -3.70 -6.92
C GLU A 100 -20.86 -3.25 -7.87
N GLN A 101 -19.60 -3.62 -7.58
CA GLN A 101 -18.46 -3.36 -8.44
C GLN A 101 -18.61 -4.03 -9.81
N ASN A 102 -18.97 -5.32 -9.84
CA ASN A 102 -19.12 -6.09 -11.08
C ASN A 102 -20.29 -5.59 -11.95
N ARG A 103 -21.35 -5.06 -11.34
CA ARG A 103 -22.48 -4.47 -12.04
C ARG A 103 -22.24 -3.01 -12.46
N GLY A 104 -21.14 -2.41 -12.04
CA GLY A 104 -20.85 -1.00 -12.27
C GLY A 104 -21.81 -0.05 -11.52
N GLU A 105 -22.51 -0.54 -10.49
CA GLU A 105 -23.46 0.22 -9.69
C GLU A 105 -22.74 1.20 -8.76
N GLN A 106 -21.60 0.76 -8.19
CA GLN A 106 -20.77 1.57 -7.31
C GLN A 106 -19.28 1.19 -7.48
N ASP A 107 -18.41 2.20 -7.43
CA ASP A 107 -16.96 2.01 -7.45
C ASP A 107 -16.42 1.66 -6.06
N HIS A 108 -16.12 0.39 -5.86
CA HIS A 108 -15.48 -0.15 -4.65
C HIS A 108 -14.00 -0.49 -4.84
N SER A 109 -13.40 -0.10 -5.97
CA SER A 109 -12.04 -0.52 -6.35
C SER A 109 -11.00 -0.35 -5.24
N LEU A 110 -10.98 0.80 -4.58
CA LEU A 110 -10.01 1.05 -3.49
C LEU A 110 -10.27 0.21 -2.24
N ARG A 111 -11.55 -0.05 -1.92
CA ARG A 111 -11.92 -0.86 -0.75
C ARG A 111 -11.56 -2.33 -0.97
N LEU A 112 -11.91 -2.86 -2.14
CA LEU A 112 -11.57 -4.24 -2.53
C LEU A 112 -10.05 -4.42 -2.64
N TRP A 113 -9.34 -3.44 -3.20
CA TRP A 113 -7.88 -3.44 -3.22
C TRP A 113 -7.26 -3.49 -1.82
N ALA A 114 -7.79 -2.71 -0.88
CA ALA A 114 -7.31 -2.71 0.51
C ALA A 114 -7.53 -4.08 1.17
N LEU A 115 -8.70 -4.72 0.95
CA LEU A 115 -8.98 -6.05 1.47
C LEU A 115 -8.09 -7.13 0.85
N LEU A 116 -7.85 -7.07 -0.46
CA LEU A 116 -6.91 -7.97 -1.15
C LEU A 116 -5.49 -7.82 -0.59
N THR A 117 -5.03 -6.58 -0.44
CA THR A 117 -3.70 -6.32 0.10
C THR A 117 -3.57 -6.82 1.53
N LEU A 118 -4.60 -6.62 2.36
CA LEU A 118 -4.63 -7.14 3.72
C LEU A 118 -4.57 -8.67 3.75
N GLU A 119 -5.36 -9.35 2.92
CA GLU A 119 -5.39 -10.82 2.88
C GLU A 119 -4.05 -11.40 2.42
N VAL A 120 -3.44 -10.85 1.36
CA VAL A 120 -2.10 -11.24 0.92
C VAL A 120 -1.06 -11.04 2.02
N TRP A 121 -1.11 -9.90 2.70
CA TRP A 121 -0.23 -9.62 3.83
C TRP A 121 -0.41 -10.63 4.98
N MET A 122 -1.66 -10.99 5.30
CA MET A 122 -1.93 -11.96 6.34
C MET A 122 -1.43 -13.37 5.99
N GLN A 123 -1.54 -13.78 4.73
CA GLN A 123 -0.97 -15.04 4.27
C GLN A 123 0.55 -15.05 4.45
N GLU A 124 1.23 -14.03 3.94
CA GLU A 124 2.69 -13.94 3.94
C GLU A 124 3.29 -13.83 5.33
N PHE A 125 2.71 -13.02 6.22
CA PHE A 125 3.33 -12.67 7.50
C PHE A 125 2.69 -13.33 8.73
N ILE A 126 1.45 -13.78 8.64
CA ILE A 126 0.74 -14.33 9.79
C ILE A 126 0.59 -15.85 9.65
N ASP A 127 0.19 -16.33 8.47
CA ASP A 127 -0.08 -17.76 8.29
C ASP A 127 1.23 -18.52 8.13
N ASP A 128 2.18 -18.02 7.35
CA ASP A 128 3.50 -18.65 7.17
C ASP A 128 4.30 -18.67 8.49
N ALA A 129 4.22 -17.59 9.29
CA ALA A 129 4.86 -17.56 10.60
C ALA A 129 4.29 -18.61 11.56
N LYS A 130 2.98 -18.88 11.49
CA LYS A 130 2.35 -19.94 12.30
C LYS A 130 2.74 -21.33 11.84
N GLN A 131 2.91 -21.56 10.53
CA GLN A 131 3.35 -22.84 10.00
C GLN A 131 4.80 -23.14 10.41
N SER A 132 5.70 -22.17 10.30
CA SER A 132 7.09 -22.30 10.74
C SER A 132 7.22 -22.61 12.24
N SER A 133 6.42 -21.96 13.07
CA SER A 133 6.41 -22.23 14.53
C SER A 133 5.84 -23.61 14.86
N ALA A 134 4.88 -24.13 14.10
CA ALA A 134 4.31 -25.45 14.30
C ALA A 134 5.26 -26.60 13.88
N GLU A 135 6.12 -26.34 12.88
CA GLU A 135 7.13 -27.29 12.43
C GLU A 135 8.30 -27.41 13.45
N ASP A 136 8.64 -26.32 14.14
CA ASP A 136 9.65 -26.31 15.19
C ASP A 136 9.20 -27.01 16.49
N GLU A 137 7.89 -27.15 16.72
CA GLU A 137 7.33 -27.83 17.90
C GLU A 137 7.12 -29.35 17.72
N LEU A 138 7.46 -29.96 16.58
CA LEU A 138 7.33 -31.39 16.40
C LEU A 138 8.36 -32.11 17.30
N PRO A 139 7.91 -33.01 18.23
CA PRO A 139 8.83 -33.71 19.12
C PRO A 139 9.74 -34.63 18.31
N VAL A 140 11.05 -34.46 18.54
CA VAL A 140 12.06 -35.40 18.06
C VAL A 140 11.69 -36.77 18.64
N SER A 141 11.10 -37.64 17.83
CA SER A 141 10.88 -39.03 18.20
C SER A 141 12.24 -39.70 18.41
N ILE A 142 12.60 -39.91 19.67
CA ILE A 142 13.76 -40.69 20.07
C ILE A 142 13.50 -42.10 19.59
N GLN A 143 14.10 -42.48 18.47
CA GLN A 143 14.25 -43.88 18.10
C GLN A 143 15.20 -44.51 19.09
N SER A 144 14.67 -45.12 20.13
CA SER A 144 15.40 -46.05 20.97
C SER A 144 15.71 -47.29 20.15
N GLY A 145 16.90 -47.28 19.51
CA GLY A 145 17.48 -48.45 18.91
C GLY A 145 17.81 -49.42 20.04
N GLY A 146 17.01 -50.49 20.18
CA GLY A 146 17.31 -51.61 21.01
C GLY A 146 18.52 -52.35 20.46
N ALA A 147 19.54 -52.46 21.29
CA ALA A 147 20.65 -53.38 21.14
C ALA A 147 20.19 -54.81 21.45
N LEU A 148 20.52 -55.76 20.62
CA LEU A 148 20.92 -57.12 20.99
C LEU A 148 22.02 -57.55 20.02
#